data_db6cd4ecb74dc550b650bd4d2fe754a6
#
_entry.id   db6cd4ecb74dc550b650bd4d2fe754a6
#
_cell.length_a   1.000
_cell.length_b   1.000
_cell.length_c   1.000
_cell.angle_alpha   90.00
_cell.angle_beta   90.00
_cell.angle_gamma   90.00
#
_symmetry.space_group_name_H-M   'P 1'
#
loop_
_entity.id
_entity.type
_entity.pdbx_description
1 polymer ?
#
loop_
_entity_poly.entity_id
_entity_poly.type
_entity_poly.pdbx_seq_one_letter_code
_entity_poly.pdbx_strand_id
1 'polypeptide(L)'
;EDSEIHSREKKGGRGMITKMKKLTFLIYHKEYEQFLQSIRDLGVVHVAEKAQGTAENTELQESIRLSNRYASIIKFLQSLNVELKEQKGDAARGEKALEEVEALQLEKTQLQHQLQACDKERAALEVWGDFESASVYRLQDAGYQVDFYICSEKNFNEEWLEAYHATEINRIGSRIYFITITKKGSLPELEVESAKLPAMSLSQLTVKCEGMAQKMKEVDEKLAVIAGEKLLSLQVAQTNVHSQIEFSKVVLNTEQAADNKLMLLQGWAPATQIPEITD
;
A
#
# COMPACT_ATOMS: atom_id res chain seq x y z
N GLU A 1 45.15 -27.14 0.72
CA GLU A 1 44.65 -27.49 -0.64
C GLU A 1 43.92 -26.30 -1.20
N ASP A 2 44.58 -25.61 -2.16
CA ASP A 2 44.06 -24.43 -2.82
C ASP A 2 42.92 -24.80 -3.77
N SER A 3 41.66 -24.58 -3.37
CA SER A 3 40.53 -24.67 -4.29
C SER A 3 40.31 -23.32 -4.99
N GLU A 4 40.76 -23.23 -6.25
CA GLU A 4 40.50 -22.06 -7.11
C GLU A 4 39.07 -22.11 -7.65
N ILE A 5 38.23 -21.13 -7.28
CA ILE A 5 36.90 -20.89 -7.86
C ILE A 5 36.99 -19.73 -8.84
N HIS A 6 36.47 -19.94 -10.06
CA HIS A 6 36.42 -18.93 -11.12
C HIS A 6 35.02 -18.33 -11.19
N SER A 7 34.90 -17.03 -10.92
CA SER A 7 33.66 -16.25 -11.09
C SER A 7 33.68 -15.55 -12.46
N ARG A 8 32.62 -15.69 -13.25
CA ARG A 8 32.42 -14.99 -14.54
C ARG A 8 31.53 -13.78 -14.37
N GLU A 9 32.10 -12.57 -14.47
CA GLU A 9 31.29 -11.37 -14.72
C GLU A 9 30.98 -11.24 -16.22
N LYS A 10 29.68 -11.19 -16.56
CA LYS A 10 29.20 -10.83 -17.91
C LYS A 10 29.01 -9.32 -18.02
N LYS A 11 30.02 -8.58 -18.44
CA LYS A 11 29.86 -7.31 -19.19
C LYS A 11 30.64 -7.39 -20.46
N GLY A 12 30.01 -6.98 -21.57
CA GLY A 12 30.50 -7.11 -22.93
C GLY A 12 31.94 -6.60 -23.13
N GLY A 13 32.84 -7.50 -23.35
CA GLY A 13 34.26 -7.31 -23.54
C GLY A 13 35.00 -8.42 -22.79
N ARG A 14 35.94 -9.10 -23.42
CA ARG A 14 36.73 -10.24 -22.99
C ARG A 14 36.73 -10.44 -21.46
N GLY A 15 35.96 -11.42 -20.97
CA GLY A 15 35.81 -11.69 -19.54
C GLY A 15 37.17 -11.90 -18.87
N MET A 16 37.56 -10.96 -18.03
CA MET A 16 38.76 -11.06 -17.22
C MET A 16 38.41 -11.98 -16.02
N ILE A 17 39.02 -13.12 -15.96
CA ILE A 17 38.88 -14.09 -14.85
C ILE A 17 39.75 -13.54 -13.71
N THR A 18 39.12 -13.08 -12.61
CA THR A 18 39.84 -12.65 -11.42
C THR A 18 40.10 -13.87 -10.52
N LYS A 19 41.37 -14.12 -10.19
CA LYS A 19 41.72 -15.15 -9.21
C LYS A 19 41.31 -14.74 -7.82
N MET A 20 40.44 -15.56 -7.17
CA MET A 20 39.98 -15.35 -5.80
C MET A 20 40.77 -16.25 -4.84
N LYS A 21 41.11 -15.73 -3.66
CA LYS A 21 41.68 -16.53 -2.57
C LYS A 21 40.70 -16.59 -1.41
N LYS A 22 40.61 -17.78 -0.81
CA LYS A 22 39.84 -18.00 0.41
C LYS A 22 40.66 -17.51 1.60
N LEU A 23 40.03 -16.65 2.40
CA LEU A 23 40.59 -16.10 3.63
C LEU A 23 39.81 -16.68 4.81
N THR A 24 40.52 -16.92 5.91
CA THR A 24 39.92 -17.30 7.18
C THR A 24 40.48 -16.37 8.24
N PHE A 25 39.58 -15.59 8.87
CA PHE A 25 39.93 -14.66 9.93
C PHE A 25 39.56 -15.29 11.27
N LEU A 26 40.47 -15.19 12.21
CA LEU A 26 40.25 -15.59 13.59
C LEU A 26 40.37 -14.34 14.46
N ILE A 27 39.22 -13.91 15.01
CA ILE A 27 39.09 -12.60 15.64
C ILE A 27 38.66 -12.79 17.10
N TYR A 28 39.22 -12.01 18.01
CA TYR A 28 38.76 -11.96 19.39
C TYR A 28 37.36 -11.37 19.48
N HIS A 29 36.44 -12.02 20.23
CA HIS A 29 35.01 -11.69 20.23
C HIS A 29 34.72 -10.22 20.53
N LYS A 30 35.53 -9.53 21.36
CA LYS A 30 35.34 -8.12 21.71
C LYS A 30 35.70 -7.14 20.58
N GLU A 31 36.52 -7.57 19.64
CA GLU A 31 37.00 -6.76 18.51
C GLU A 31 36.24 -7.10 17.21
N TYR A 32 35.32 -8.07 17.28
CA TYR A 32 34.69 -8.63 16.12
C TYR A 32 33.84 -7.64 15.35
N GLU A 33 33.01 -6.82 16.02
CA GLU A 33 32.18 -5.81 15.36
C GLU A 33 33.02 -4.72 14.67
N GLN A 34 34.10 -4.29 15.34
CA GLN A 34 35.02 -3.30 14.77
C GLN A 34 35.73 -3.86 13.55
N PHE A 35 36.18 -5.11 13.61
CA PHE A 35 36.79 -5.83 12.49
C PHE A 35 35.81 -5.94 11.30
N LEU A 36 34.58 -6.32 11.53
CA LEU A 36 33.56 -6.41 10.48
C LEU A 36 33.33 -5.05 9.81
N GLN A 37 33.29 -3.96 10.59
CA GLN A 37 33.19 -2.62 10.06
C GLN A 37 34.37 -2.27 9.16
N SER A 38 35.60 -2.58 9.58
CA SER A 38 36.80 -2.37 8.78
C SER A 38 36.79 -3.15 7.47
N ILE A 39 36.39 -4.43 7.49
CA ILE A 39 36.25 -5.28 6.30
C ILE A 39 35.17 -4.73 5.35
N ARG A 40 34.08 -4.23 5.88
CA ARG A 40 33.00 -3.61 5.09
C ARG A 40 33.48 -2.32 4.40
N ASP A 41 34.22 -1.48 5.12
CA ASP A 41 34.73 -0.22 4.59
C ASP A 41 35.78 -0.44 3.49
N LEU A 42 36.58 -1.49 3.62
CA LEU A 42 37.48 -1.95 2.57
C LEU A 42 36.75 -2.47 1.32
N GLY A 43 35.57 -3.08 1.47
CA GLY A 43 34.70 -3.50 0.38
C GLY A 43 35.23 -4.59 -0.55
N VAL A 44 36.31 -5.30 -0.16
CA VAL A 44 37.04 -6.25 -1.02
C VAL A 44 36.83 -7.72 -0.66
N VAL A 45 36.25 -8.02 0.51
CA VAL A 45 36.04 -9.38 1.00
C VAL A 45 34.59 -9.80 0.81
N HIS A 46 34.38 -10.88 0.04
CA HIS A 46 33.09 -11.56 -0.07
C HIS A 46 32.97 -12.63 1.02
N VAL A 47 32.15 -12.36 2.02
CA VAL A 47 31.93 -13.28 3.14
C VAL A 47 31.14 -14.51 2.67
N ALA A 48 31.56 -15.71 3.09
CA ALA A 48 30.84 -16.96 2.79
C ALA A 48 29.59 -17.08 3.65
N GLU A 49 28.40 -17.15 3.03
CA GLU A 49 27.14 -17.35 3.74
C GLU A 49 26.94 -18.80 4.16
N LYS A 50 26.59 -19.03 5.44
CA LYS A 50 26.06 -20.29 5.94
C LYS A 50 24.56 -20.18 6.21
N ALA A 51 23.80 -21.15 5.77
CA ALA A 51 22.32 -21.11 5.76
C ALA A 51 21.64 -21.31 7.13
N GLN A 52 22.34 -21.23 8.26
CA GLN A 52 21.77 -21.48 9.59
C GLN A 52 21.75 -20.22 10.45
N GLY A 53 20.59 -19.87 11.02
CA GLY A 53 20.43 -18.82 12.05
C GLY A 53 19.64 -17.57 11.65
N THR A 54 19.36 -17.35 10.37
CA THR A 54 18.68 -16.13 9.90
C THR A 54 17.17 -16.08 10.19
N ALA A 55 16.53 -17.22 10.40
CA ALA A 55 15.08 -17.30 10.59
C ALA A 55 14.59 -16.88 12.00
N GLU A 56 15.44 -16.96 13.02
CA GLU A 56 15.06 -16.71 14.42
C GLU A 56 15.41 -15.31 14.92
N ASN A 57 16.15 -14.50 14.16
CA ASN A 57 16.52 -13.15 14.57
C ASN A 57 15.43 -12.13 14.22
N THR A 58 14.70 -11.66 15.23
CA THR A 58 13.59 -10.72 15.09
C THR A 58 14.02 -9.40 14.44
N GLU A 59 15.20 -8.88 14.82
CA GLU A 59 15.73 -7.61 14.30
C GLU A 59 16.06 -7.70 12.81
N LEU A 60 16.68 -8.81 12.38
CA LEU A 60 16.93 -9.08 10.97
C LEU A 60 15.63 -9.19 10.18
N GLN A 61 14.61 -9.86 10.73
CA GLN A 61 13.30 -9.98 10.09
C GLN A 61 12.59 -8.62 9.95
N GLU A 62 12.70 -7.75 10.94
CA GLU A 62 12.18 -6.38 10.88
C GLU A 62 12.89 -5.56 9.79
N SER A 63 14.22 -5.67 9.71
CA SER A 63 15.01 -5.00 8.66
C SER A 63 14.63 -5.50 7.26
N ILE A 64 14.41 -6.80 7.09
CA ILE A 64 13.94 -7.38 5.82
C ILE A 64 12.55 -6.85 5.47
N ARG A 65 11.62 -6.78 6.43
CA ARG A 65 10.29 -6.20 6.21
C ARG A 65 10.38 -4.73 5.79
N LEU A 66 11.24 -3.96 6.45
CA LEU A 66 11.46 -2.55 6.11
C LEU A 66 12.02 -2.42 4.69
N SER A 67 13.01 -3.23 4.30
CA SER A 67 13.54 -3.26 2.93
C SER A 67 12.46 -3.57 1.89
N ASN A 68 11.56 -4.51 2.18
CA ASN A 68 10.45 -4.85 1.30
C ASN A 68 9.41 -3.69 1.18
N ARG A 69 9.17 -2.96 2.28
CA ARG A 69 8.32 -1.75 2.25
C ARG A 69 8.90 -0.71 1.30
N TYR A 70 10.21 -0.40 1.43
CA TYR A 70 10.90 0.49 0.49
C TYR A 70 10.77 0.01 -0.96
N ALA A 71 11.05 -1.27 -1.22
CA ALA A 71 10.97 -1.82 -2.58
C ALA A 71 9.58 -1.66 -3.20
N SER A 72 8.52 -1.91 -2.42
CA SER A 72 7.13 -1.75 -2.85
C SER A 72 6.81 -0.28 -3.19
N ILE A 73 7.18 0.65 -2.30
CA ILE A 73 6.93 2.08 -2.49
C ILE A 73 7.72 2.64 -3.66
N ILE A 74 9.01 2.31 -3.79
CA ILE A 74 9.85 2.74 -4.90
C ILE A 74 9.26 2.26 -6.23
N LYS A 75 8.88 0.98 -6.32
CA LYS A 75 8.23 0.42 -7.52
C LYS A 75 6.93 1.13 -7.86
N PHE A 76 6.11 1.43 -6.86
CA PHE A 76 4.87 2.18 -7.04
C PHE A 76 5.14 3.59 -7.58
N LEU A 77 6.04 4.37 -6.94
CA LEU A 77 6.36 5.73 -7.37
C LEU A 77 6.98 5.77 -8.77
N GLN A 78 7.83 4.79 -9.11
CA GLN A 78 8.37 4.64 -10.46
C GLN A 78 7.28 4.40 -11.52
N SER A 79 6.22 3.68 -11.16
CA SER A 79 5.09 3.43 -12.07
C SER A 79 4.29 4.68 -12.42
N LEU A 80 4.41 5.76 -11.66
CA LEU A 80 3.78 7.04 -11.94
C LEU A 80 4.45 7.80 -13.11
N ASN A 81 5.65 7.37 -13.55
CA ASN A 81 6.41 7.95 -14.66
C ASN A 81 6.59 9.48 -14.57
N VAL A 82 6.85 9.99 -13.37
CA VAL A 82 7.09 11.40 -13.12
C VAL A 82 8.56 11.73 -13.37
N GLU A 83 8.85 12.91 -13.92
CA GLU A 83 10.21 13.41 -14.10
C GLU A 83 10.88 13.65 -12.75
N LEU A 84 12.12 13.12 -12.59
CA LEU A 84 12.89 13.29 -11.37
C LEU A 84 13.46 14.72 -11.27
N LYS A 85 13.13 15.40 -10.19
CA LYS A 85 13.64 16.72 -9.84
C LYS A 85 14.77 16.65 -8.81
N GLU A 86 14.83 15.56 -8.05
CA GLU A 86 15.81 15.32 -7.03
C GLU A 86 17.19 15.02 -7.66
N GLN A 87 18.25 15.77 -7.29
CA GLN A 87 19.59 15.55 -7.83
C GLN A 87 20.46 14.69 -6.92
N LYS A 88 20.17 14.66 -5.62
CA LYS A 88 20.91 13.88 -4.62
C LYS A 88 19.97 13.35 -3.56
N GLY A 89 20.00 12.03 -3.34
CA GLY A 89 19.20 11.38 -2.30
C GLY A 89 19.79 11.57 -0.89
N ASP A 90 18.91 11.62 0.10
CA ASP A 90 19.22 11.68 1.52
C ASP A 90 18.42 10.61 2.28
N ALA A 91 19.10 9.79 3.11
CA ALA A 91 18.47 8.66 3.78
C ALA A 91 17.39 9.10 4.78
N ALA A 92 17.65 10.12 5.60
CA ALA A 92 16.69 10.59 6.60
C ALA A 92 15.43 11.20 5.94
N ARG A 93 15.61 11.84 4.79
CA ARG A 93 14.51 12.32 3.95
C ARG A 93 13.72 11.14 3.34
N GLY A 94 14.42 10.06 2.97
CA GLY A 94 13.84 8.83 2.46
C GLY A 94 12.98 8.11 3.51
N GLU A 95 13.44 8.05 4.76
CA GLU A 95 12.66 7.45 5.86
C GLU A 95 11.32 8.17 6.08
N LYS A 96 11.34 9.50 6.15
CA LYS A 96 10.12 10.30 6.26
C LYS A 96 9.22 10.15 5.03
N ALA A 97 9.79 10.05 3.84
CA ALA A 97 9.04 9.86 2.60
C ALA A 97 8.33 8.50 2.55
N LEU A 98 8.93 7.44 3.12
CA LEU A 98 8.29 6.13 3.22
C LEU A 98 6.97 6.22 4.00
N GLU A 99 7.01 6.80 5.21
CA GLU A 99 5.82 6.95 6.06
C GLU A 99 4.76 7.84 5.40
N GLU A 100 5.18 8.93 4.75
CA GLU A 100 4.30 9.86 4.06
C GLU A 100 3.57 9.18 2.88
N VAL A 101 4.28 8.39 2.06
CA VAL A 101 3.68 7.67 0.94
C VAL A 101 2.71 6.59 1.44
N GLU A 102 3.07 5.84 2.48
CA GLU A 102 2.19 4.83 3.06
C GLU A 102 0.89 5.44 3.61
N ALA A 103 0.99 6.59 4.30
CA ALA A 103 -0.18 7.32 4.78
C ALA A 103 -1.07 7.78 3.63
N LEU A 104 -0.49 8.33 2.54
CA LEU A 104 -1.24 8.75 1.36
C LEU A 104 -1.88 7.57 0.61
N GLN A 105 -1.22 6.43 0.53
CA GLN A 105 -1.81 5.22 -0.06
C GLN A 105 -2.98 4.69 0.75
N LEU A 106 -2.88 4.73 2.09
CA LEU A 106 -3.98 4.36 2.98
C LEU A 106 -5.16 5.32 2.81
N GLU A 107 -4.91 6.63 2.80
CA GLU A 107 -5.92 7.66 2.56
C GLU A 107 -6.62 7.45 1.21
N LYS A 108 -5.85 7.22 0.15
CA LYS A 108 -6.39 6.94 -1.19
C LYS A 108 -7.31 5.71 -1.18
N THR A 109 -6.89 4.64 -0.53
CA THR A 109 -7.69 3.41 -0.43
C THR A 109 -9.01 3.65 0.31
N GLN A 110 -8.97 4.40 1.40
CA GLN A 110 -10.17 4.78 2.15
C GLN A 110 -11.13 5.65 1.31
N LEU A 111 -10.59 6.65 0.61
CA LEU A 111 -11.37 7.49 -0.29
C LEU A 111 -11.99 6.69 -1.45
N GLN A 112 -11.27 5.73 -2.01
CA GLN A 112 -11.80 4.83 -3.05
C GLN A 112 -13.00 4.02 -2.56
N HIS A 113 -12.91 3.44 -1.36
CA HIS A 113 -14.01 2.69 -0.77
C HIS A 113 -15.22 3.59 -0.47
N GLN A 114 -14.97 4.80 0.05
CA GLN A 114 -16.04 5.77 0.33
C GLN A 114 -16.71 6.26 -0.95
N LEU A 115 -15.93 6.51 -2.01
CA LEU A 115 -16.45 6.93 -3.31
C LEU A 115 -17.30 5.83 -3.94
N GLN A 116 -16.83 4.58 -3.92
CA GLN A 116 -17.64 3.44 -4.41
C GLN A 116 -18.96 3.29 -3.67
N ALA A 117 -18.98 3.48 -2.35
CA ALA A 117 -20.20 3.44 -1.56
C ALA A 117 -21.13 4.61 -1.93
N CYS A 118 -20.57 5.82 -2.06
CA CYS A 118 -21.29 7.02 -2.48
C CYS A 118 -21.91 6.87 -3.88
N ASP A 119 -21.17 6.33 -4.83
CA ASP A 119 -21.66 6.11 -6.21
C ASP A 119 -22.78 5.07 -6.26
N LYS A 120 -22.70 4.00 -5.46
CA LYS A 120 -23.80 3.02 -5.33
C LYS A 120 -25.04 3.65 -4.74
N GLU A 121 -24.90 4.47 -3.71
CA GLU A 121 -26.01 5.17 -3.07
C GLU A 121 -26.62 6.18 -4.05
N ARG A 122 -25.80 6.91 -4.78
CA ARG A 122 -26.22 7.87 -5.83
C ARG A 122 -27.01 7.16 -6.93
N ALA A 123 -26.50 6.04 -7.45
CA ALA A 123 -27.17 5.27 -8.49
C ALA A 123 -28.51 4.67 -8.02
N ALA A 124 -28.60 4.26 -6.74
CA ALA A 124 -29.84 3.79 -6.15
C ALA A 124 -30.85 4.93 -5.95
N LEU A 125 -30.38 6.15 -5.71
CA LEU A 125 -31.22 7.32 -5.51
C LEU A 125 -31.67 7.97 -6.83
N GLU A 126 -30.86 7.85 -7.89
CA GLU A 126 -31.14 8.45 -9.21
C GLU A 126 -32.50 8.06 -9.78
N VAL A 127 -32.94 6.85 -9.51
CA VAL A 127 -34.25 6.33 -9.96
C VAL A 127 -35.44 7.08 -9.34
N TRP A 128 -35.24 7.67 -8.17
CA TRP A 128 -36.27 8.41 -7.43
C TRP A 128 -36.32 9.92 -7.81
N GLY A 129 -35.34 10.38 -8.56
CA GLY A 129 -35.15 11.79 -8.90
C GLY A 129 -34.55 12.61 -7.76
N ASP A 130 -34.39 13.90 -8.00
CA ASP A 130 -33.84 14.83 -7.01
C ASP A 130 -34.96 15.45 -6.18
N PHE A 131 -35.05 15.10 -4.92
CA PHE A 131 -36.01 15.67 -3.99
C PHE A 131 -35.35 15.93 -2.63
N GLU A 132 -35.87 16.93 -1.92
CA GLU A 132 -35.41 17.24 -0.58
C GLU A 132 -36.10 16.35 0.46
N SER A 133 -35.35 15.61 1.25
CA SER A 133 -35.88 14.82 2.38
C SER A 133 -36.70 15.67 3.35
N ALA A 134 -36.38 16.97 3.48
CA ALA A 134 -37.14 17.95 4.25
C ALA A 134 -38.60 18.05 3.79
N SER A 135 -38.91 17.86 2.51
CA SER A 135 -40.26 17.85 1.98
C SER A 135 -41.08 16.67 2.48
N VAL A 136 -40.43 15.49 2.56
CA VAL A 136 -41.05 14.28 3.12
C VAL A 136 -41.29 14.46 4.62
N TYR A 137 -40.34 15.02 5.37
CA TYR A 137 -40.51 15.29 6.80
C TYR A 137 -41.66 16.30 7.07
N ARG A 138 -41.80 17.32 6.24
CA ARG A 138 -42.96 18.25 6.37
C ARG A 138 -44.30 17.54 6.20
N LEU A 139 -44.42 16.56 5.30
CA LEU A 139 -45.61 15.75 5.16
C LEU A 139 -45.80 14.84 6.39
N GLN A 140 -44.75 14.30 6.95
CA GLN A 140 -44.83 13.52 8.19
C GLN A 140 -45.28 14.34 9.38
N ASP A 141 -44.82 15.59 9.51
CA ASP A 141 -45.24 16.53 10.55
C ASP A 141 -46.70 16.97 10.37
N ALA A 142 -47.18 17.02 9.12
CA ALA A 142 -48.58 17.26 8.81
C ALA A 142 -49.52 16.03 9.03
N GLY A 143 -48.94 14.90 9.54
CA GLY A 143 -49.71 13.71 9.87
C GLY A 143 -49.85 12.73 8.71
N TYR A 144 -49.05 12.86 7.66
CA TYR A 144 -48.99 11.91 6.56
C TYR A 144 -47.75 11.03 6.68
N GLN A 145 -47.83 9.83 6.08
CA GLN A 145 -46.71 8.91 5.92
C GLN A 145 -46.41 8.76 4.43
N VAL A 146 -45.18 8.85 4.04
CA VAL A 146 -44.70 8.65 2.66
C VAL A 146 -43.82 7.42 2.66
N ASP A 147 -44.21 6.39 1.95
CA ASP A 147 -43.48 5.15 1.81
C ASP A 147 -43.08 4.94 0.36
N PHE A 148 -41.87 4.36 0.17
CA PHE A 148 -41.26 4.12 -1.12
C PHE A 148 -41.28 2.65 -1.45
N TYR A 149 -41.74 2.29 -2.65
CA TYR A 149 -41.92 0.93 -3.09
C TYR A 149 -41.36 0.64 -4.47
N ILE A 150 -40.92 -0.60 -4.66
CA ILE A 150 -40.44 -1.11 -5.94
C ILE A 150 -41.23 -2.38 -6.25
N CYS A 151 -41.80 -2.48 -7.45
CA CYS A 151 -42.45 -3.71 -7.90
C CYS A 151 -42.18 -4.01 -9.37
N SER A 152 -42.47 -5.23 -9.80
CA SER A 152 -42.56 -5.52 -11.24
C SER A 152 -43.84 -4.94 -11.82
N GLU A 153 -43.82 -4.58 -13.10
CA GLU A 153 -45.00 -4.08 -13.82
C GLU A 153 -46.20 -5.01 -13.71
N LYS A 154 -45.98 -6.35 -13.64
CA LYS A 154 -47.03 -7.34 -13.49
C LYS A 154 -47.68 -7.33 -12.12
N ASN A 155 -46.98 -6.85 -11.09
CA ASN A 155 -47.42 -6.84 -9.71
C ASN A 155 -47.98 -5.47 -9.30
N PHE A 156 -47.91 -4.47 -10.18
CA PHE A 156 -48.52 -3.16 -9.90
C PHE A 156 -50.01 -3.22 -10.05
N ASN A 157 -50.76 -2.84 -9.00
CA ASN A 157 -52.19 -2.81 -9.03
C ASN A 157 -52.67 -1.34 -9.11
N GLU A 158 -53.46 -1.03 -10.14
CA GLU A 158 -54.03 0.32 -10.36
C GLU A 158 -54.96 0.77 -9.21
N GLU A 159 -55.58 -0.16 -8.44
CA GLU A 159 -56.37 0.16 -7.28
C GLU A 159 -55.56 0.91 -6.19
N TRP A 160 -54.24 0.76 -6.14
CA TRP A 160 -53.39 1.46 -5.21
C TRP A 160 -53.31 2.99 -5.45
N LEU A 161 -53.61 3.42 -6.68
CA LEU A 161 -53.65 4.85 -7.03
C LEU A 161 -54.77 5.57 -6.21
N GLU A 162 -55.90 4.92 -6.04
CA GLU A 162 -57.04 5.47 -5.28
C GLU A 162 -56.95 5.13 -3.79
N ALA A 163 -56.63 3.87 -3.45
CA ALA A 163 -56.65 3.39 -2.07
C ALA A 163 -55.50 4.00 -1.20
N TYR A 164 -54.32 4.18 -1.77
CA TYR A 164 -53.12 4.59 -1.03
C TYR A 164 -52.48 5.84 -1.62
N HIS A 165 -53.07 6.54 -2.55
CA HIS A 165 -52.52 7.64 -3.32
C HIS A 165 -51.16 7.29 -3.89
N ALA A 166 -51.05 6.07 -4.46
CA ALA A 166 -49.82 5.62 -5.08
C ALA A 166 -49.49 6.53 -6.28
N THR A 167 -48.26 6.96 -6.35
CA THR A 167 -47.78 7.81 -7.46
C THR A 167 -46.53 7.18 -8.05
N GLU A 168 -46.60 6.81 -9.32
CA GLU A 168 -45.43 6.34 -10.06
C GLU A 168 -44.41 7.48 -10.22
N ILE A 169 -43.18 7.24 -9.78
CA ILE A 169 -42.07 8.20 -9.87
C ILE A 169 -41.25 7.90 -11.12
N ASN A 170 -40.96 6.60 -11.35
CA ASN A 170 -40.14 6.20 -12.46
C ASN A 170 -40.43 4.75 -12.89
N ARG A 171 -40.08 4.43 -14.14
CA ARG A 171 -40.18 3.10 -14.70
C ARG A 171 -38.90 2.74 -15.43
N ILE A 172 -38.20 1.71 -14.98
CA ILE A 172 -36.95 1.27 -15.57
C ILE A 172 -37.05 -0.21 -15.94
N GLY A 173 -37.07 -0.48 -17.23
CA GLY A 173 -37.34 -1.83 -17.74
C GLY A 173 -38.70 -2.35 -17.30
N SER A 174 -38.74 -3.47 -16.58
CA SER A 174 -39.97 -4.07 -16.03
C SER A 174 -40.25 -3.70 -14.56
N ARG A 175 -39.50 -2.74 -14.00
CA ARG A 175 -39.65 -2.29 -12.62
C ARG A 175 -40.32 -0.93 -12.54
N ILE A 176 -41.31 -0.80 -11.65
CA ILE A 176 -41.98 0.44 -11.32
C ILE A 176 -41.52 0.90 -9.94
N TYR A 177 -41.12 2.18 -9.85
CA TYR A 177 -40.70 2.88 -8.65
C TYR A 177 -41.84 3.86 -8.30
N PHE A 178 -42.48 3.69 -7.15
CA PHE A 178 -43.63 4.50 -6.77
C PHE A 178 -43.60 4.84 -5.29
N ILE A 179 -44.32 5.87 -4.91
CA ILE A 179 -44.54 6.24 -3.51
C ILE A 179 -46.01 6.11 -3.17
N THR A 180 -46.31 5.91 -1.88
CA THR A 180 -47.66 6.04 -1.34
C THR A 180 -47.68 7.16 -0.33
N ILE A 181 -48.83 7.86 -0.25
CA ILE A 181 -49.05 8.93 0.73
C ILE A 181 -50.32 8.58 1.53
N THR A 182 -50.12 8.12 2.75
CA THR A 182 -51.22 7.67 3.64
C THR A 182 -51.25 8.48 4.92
N LYS A 183 -52.34 8.44 5.67
CA LYS A 183 -52.37 9.05 7.01
C LYS A 183 -51.52 8.24 7.97
N LYS A 184 -50.84 8.90 8.87
CA LYS A 184 -49.95 8.28 9.86
C LYS A 184 -50.74 7.22 10.68
N GLY A 185 -50.20 6.00 10.67
CA GLY A 185 -50.86 4.84 11.32
C GLY A 185 -51.67 3.95 10.37
N SER A 186 -51.83 4.33 9.10
CA SER A 186 -52.44 3.50 8.07
C SER A 186 -51.36 2.96 7.17
N LEU A 187 -50.76 1.82 7.51
CA LEU A 187 -49.78 1.15 6.67
C LEU A 187 -50.45 0.42 5.52
N PRO A 188 -50.08 0.68 4.27
CA PRO A 188 -50.57 -0.12 3.13
C PRO A 188 -50.00 -1.54 3.26
N GLU A 189 -50.90 -2.53 3.21
CA GLU A 189 -50.50 -3.95 3.10
C GLU A 189 -50.18 -4.27 1.64
N LEU A 190 -48.97 -3.93 1.24
CA LEU A 190 -48.44 -4.20 -0.10
C LEU A 190 -47.43 -5.35 -0.05
N GLU A 191 -47.64 -6.39 -0.81
CA GLU A 191 -46.70 -7.51 -0.97
C GLU A 191 -45.60 -7.15 -1.99
N VAL A 192 -44.92 -6.02 -1.76
CA VAL A 192 -43.88 -5.48 -2.65
C VAL A 192 -42.66 -5.00 -1.85
N GLU A 193 -41.54 -4.87 -2.52
CA GLU A 193 -40.29 -4.42 -1.91
C GLU A 193 -40.41 -2.96 -1.46
N SER A 194 -40.15 -2.68 -0.17
CA SER A 194 -40.08 -1.33 0.36
C SER A 194 -38.64 -0.75 0.26
N ALA A 195 -38.52 0.46 -0.20
CA ALA A 195 -37.25 1.20 -0.20
C ALA A 195 -37.20 2.17 0.97
N LYS A 196 -36.01 2.38 1.51
CA LYS A 196 -35.80 3.33 2.62
C LYS A 196 -35.71 4.76 2.07
N LEU A 197 -36.27 5.72 2.82
CA LEU A 197 -36.07 7.12 2.56
C LEU A 197 -34.58 7.47 2.64
N PRO A 198 -34.01 8.07 1.60
CA PRO A 198 -32.61 8.49 1.61
C PRO A 198 -32.39 9.65 2.60
N ALA A 199 -31.23 9.65 3.25
CA ALA A 199 -30.86 10.68 4.21
C ALA A 199 -30.47 12.02 3.53
N MET A 200 -30.06 11.97 2.26
CA MET A 200 -29.61 13.12 1.46
C MET A 200 -30.35 13.17 0.13
N SER A 201 -30.47 14.37 -0.45
CA SER A 201 -30.96 14.54 -1.83
C SER A 201 -29.94 14.03 -2.84
N LEU A 202 -30.36 13.75 -4.06
CA LEU A 202 -29.47 13.37 -5.15
C LEU A 202 -28.38 14.43 -5.41
N SER A 203 -28.77 15.71 -5.42
CA SER A 203 -27.85 16.85 -5.57
C SER A 203 -26.81 16.88 -4.46
N GLN A 204 -27.21 16.72 -3.19
CA GLN A 204 -26.29 16.70 -2.05
C GLN A 204 -25.32 15.52 -2.12
N LEU A 205 -25.80 14.35 -2.52
CA LEU A 205 -24.99 13.15 -2.65
C LEU A 205 -24.00 13.29 -3.82
N THR A 206 -24.43 13.90 -4.92
CA THR A 206 -23.56 14.18 -6.06
C THR A 206 -22.40 15.10 -5.67
N VAL A 207 -22.65 16.20 -4.98
CA VAL A 207 -21.62 17.13 -4.47
C VAL A 207 -20.67 16.39 -3.51
N LYS A 208 -21.19 15.52 -2.66
CA LYS A 208 -20.37 14.71 -1.74
C LYS A 208 -19.44 13.76 -2.49
N CYS A 209 -19.94 13.05 -3.52
CA CYS A 209 -19.14 12.14 -4.35
C CYS A 209 -18.06 12.93 -5.12
N GLU A 210 -18.40 14.07 -5.71
CA GLU A 210 -17.46 14.95 -6.41
C GLU A 210 -16.37 15.47 -5.46
N GLY A 211 -16.72 15.85 -4.24
CA GLY A 211 -15.76 16.26 -3.22
C GLY A 211 -14.77 15.14 -2.84
N MET A 212 -15.24 13.89 -2.77
CA MET A 212 -14.36 12.73 -2.54
C MET A 212 -13.44 12.46 -3.75
N ALA A 213 -13.95 12.55 -4.96
CA ALA A 213 -13.17 12.40 -6.19
C ALA A 213 -12.08 13.48 -6.29
N GLN A 214 -12.40 14.72 -5.91
CA GLN A 214 -11.42 15.80 -5.87
C GLN A 214 -10.32 15.56 -4.84
N LYS A 215 -10.66 15.12 -3.62
CA LYS A 215 -9.66 14.75 -2.60
C LYS A 215 -8.74 13.61 -3.08
N MET A 216 -9.30 12.62 -3.76
CA MET A 216 -8.51 11.53 -4.32
C MET A 216 -7.49 12.03 -5.35
N LYS A 217 -7.89 12.98 -6.20
CA LYS A 217 -7.00 13.65 -7.15
C LYS A 217 -5.88 14.43 -6.46
N GLU A 218 -6.19 15.14 -5.37
CA GLU A 218 -5.18 15.85 -4.57
C GLU A 218 -4.16 14.89 -3.94
N VAL A 219 -4.59 13.70 -3.50
CA VAL A 219 -3.68 12.65 -3.01
C VAL A 219 -2.79 12.15 -4.14
N ASP A 220 -3.32 11.95 -5.34
CA ASP A 220 -2.52 11.53 -6.50
C ASP A 220 -1.48 12.59 -6.90
N GLU A 221 -1.83 13.87 -6.84
CA GLU A 221 -0.92 14.98 -7.08
C GLU A 221 0.22 15.02 -6.04
N LYS A 222 -0.09 14.82 -4.75
CA LYS A 222 0.92 14.70 -3.68
C LYS A 222 1.87 13.53 -3.91
N LEU A 223 1.34 12.37 -4.28
CA LEU A 223 2.15 11.19 -4.60
C LEU A 223 3.07 11.44 -5.81
N ALA A 224 2.58 12.15 -6.83
CA ALA A 224 3.39 12.53 -7.99
C ALA A 224 4.52 13.52 -7.61
N VAL A 225 4.26 14.48 -6.73
CA VAL A 225 5.29 15.38 -6.20
C VAL A 225 6.37 14.61 -5.45
N ILE A 226 5.97 13.68 -4.57
CA ILE A 226 6.93 12.83 -3.83
C ILE A 226 7.74 11.97 -4.80
N ALA A 227 7.13 11.41 -5.85
CA ALA A 227 7.84 10.65 -6.87
C ALA A 227 8.93 11.48 -7.57
N GLY A 228 8.66 12.74 -7.89
CA GLY A 228 9.63 13.63 -8.50
C GLY A 228 10.76 14.12 -7.55
N GLU A 229 10.42 14.31 -6.28
CA GLU A 229 11.29 15.04 -5.34
C GLU A 229 11.96 14.19 -4.26
N LYS A 230 11.51 12.93 -4.04
CA LYS A 230 12.01 12.10 -2.93
C LYS A 230 12.35 10.66 -3.33
N LEU A 231 12.23 10.30 -4.62
CA LEU A 231 12.48 8.92 -5.07
C LEU A 231 13.94 8.49 -4.86
N LEU A 232 14.94 9.36 -5.15
CA LEU A 232 16.34 9.04 -4.91
C LEU A 232 16.63 8.90 -3.41
N SER A 233 16.02 9.72 -2.57
CA SER A 233 16.14 9.62 -1.11
C SER A 233 15.60 8.27 -0.59
N LEU A 234 14.48 7.79 -1.11
CA LEU A 234 13.93 6.45 -0.79
C LEU A 234 14.90 5.34 -1.21
N GLN A 235 15.53 5.45 -2.38
CA GLN A 235 16.51 4.47 -2.85
C GLN A 235 17.77 4.44 -1.98
N VAL A 236 18.26 5.61 -1.54
CA VAL A 236 19.40 5.71 -0.61
C VAL A 236 19.05 5.08 0.74
N ALA A 237 17.87 5.36 1.29
CA ALA A 237 17.41 4.76 2.54
C ALA A 237 17.29 3.24 2.41
N GLN A 238 16.73 2.73 1.31
CA GLN A 238 16.67 1.29 1.03
C GLN A 238 18.06 0.66 0.97
N THR A 239 19.03 1.31 0.31
CA THR A 239 20.40 0.81 0.20
C THR A 239 21.05 0.69 1.58
N ASN A 240 20.83 1.68 2.47
CA ASN A 240 21.33 1.63 3.84
C ASN A 240 20.73 0.44 4.62
N VAL A 241 19.42 0.24 4.53
CA VAL A 241 18.74 -0.91 5.17
C VAL A 241 19.29 -2.23 4.60
N HIS A 242 19.46 -2.33 3.30
CA HIS A 242 20.04 -3.51 2.66
C HIS A 242 21.45 -3.80 3.16
N SER A 243 22.29 -2.77 3.28
CA SER A 243 23.64 -2.89 3.84
C SER A 243 23.64 -3.35 5.30
N GLN A 244 22.66 -2.92 6.10
CA GLN A 244 22.48 -3.40 7.49
C GLN A 244 22.07 -4.88 7.51
N ILE A 245 21.16 -5.29 6.63
CA ILE A 245 20.73 -6.68 6.50
C ILE A 245 21.92 -7.58 6.18
N GLU A 246 22.74 -7.21 5.19
CA GLU A 246 23.94 -7.98 4.80
C GLU A 246 24.94 -8.06 5.96
N PHE A 247 25.17 -6.95 6.67
CA PHE A 247 26.02 -6.95 7.86
C PHE A 247 25.48 -7.88 8.97
N SER A 248 24.20 -7.81 9.27
CA SER A 248 23.56 -8.66 10.28
C SER A 248 23.62 -10.15 9.90
N LYS A 249 23.45 -10.50 8.63
CA LYS A 249 23.63 -11.87 8.14
C LYS A 249 25.05 -12.37 8.38
N VAL A 250 26.06 -11.54 8.12
CA VAL A 250 27.47 -11.90 8.38
C VAL A 250 27.70 -12.15 9.86
N VAL A 251 27.20 -11.28 10.73
CA VAL A 251 27.31 -11.45 12.20
C VAL A 251 26.68 -12.76 12.66
N LEU A 252 25.46 -13.07 12.18
CA LEU A 252 24.72 -14.28 12.58
C LEU A 252 25.34 -15.58 12.04
N ASN A 253 26.02 -15.51 10.87
CA ASN A 253 26.64 -16.67 10.23
C ASN A 253 28.06 -16.98 10.71
N THR A 254 28.56 -16.22 11.69
CA THR A 254 29.90 -16.40 12.22
C THR A 254 29.97 -17.57 13.18
N GLU A 255 30.92 -18.48 12.96
CA GLU A 255 31.17 -19.58 13.89
C GLU A 255 31.91 -19.09 15.13
N GLN A 256 31.45 -19.53 16.27
CA GLN A 256 32.13 -19.31 17.55
C GLN A 256 33.07 -20.48 17.85
N ALA A 257 34.30 -20.18 18.21
CA ALA A 257 35.31 -21.15 18.56
C ALA A 257 35.92 -20.85 19.93
N ALA A 258 36.58 -21.84 20.55
CA ALA A 258 37.27 -21.69 21.83
C ALA A 258 36.44 -21.07 22.96
N ASP A 259 35.36 -21.73 23.37
CA ASP A 259 34.43 -21.25 24.42
C ASP A 259 33.88 -19.83 24.18
N ASN A 260 33.51 -19.55 22.96
CA ASN A 260 32.97 -18.27 22.49
C ASN A 260 33.93 -17.06 22.59
N LYS A 261 35.21 -17.31 22.77
CA LYS A 261 36.23 -16.23 22.81
C LYS A 261 36.79 -15.82 21.47
N LEU A 262 36.67 -16.69 20.47
CA LEU A 262 37.15 -16.48 19.12
C LEU A 262 36.03 -16.61 18.11
N MET A 263 35.99 -15.67 17.18
CA MET A 263 35.04 -15.61 16.06
C MET A 263 35.77 -16.00 14.77
N LEU A 264 35.21 -16.99 14.06
CA LEU A 264 35.78 -17.50 12.79
C LEU A 264 34.96 -16.94 11.64
N LEU A 265 35.56 -16.08 10.80
CA LEU A 265 34.97 -15.55 9.59
C LEU A 265 35.68 -16.14 8.37
N GLN A 266 34.92 -16.63 7.39
CA GLN A 266 35.46 -17.11 6.12
C GLN A 266 34.93 -16.23 4.98
N GLY A 267 35.81 -15.92 4.03
CA GLY A 267 35.43 -15.12 2.87
C GLY A 267 36.39 -15.34 1.69
N TRP A 268 36.08 -14.67 0.59
CA TRP A 268 36.88 -14.71 -0.63
C TRP A 268 37.29 -13.27 -1.01
N ALA A 269 38.52 -13.06 -1.38
CA ALA A 269 39.00 -11.79 -1.89
C ALA A 269 39.84 -11.96 -3.16
N PRO A 270 39.88 -10.96 -4.05
CA PRO A 270 40.78 -10.95 -5.20
C PRO A 270 42.23 -11.07 -4.75
N ALA A 271 42.99 -11.96 -5.39
CA ALA A 271 44.36 -12.22 -5.04
C ALA A 271 45.26 -10.96 -5.09
N THR A 272 44.88 -9.98 -5.89
CA THR A 272 45.57 -8.69 -6.05
C THR A 272 45.36 -7.72 -4.89
N GLN A 273 44.29 -7.90 -4.09
CA GLN A 273 43.88 -6.99 -3.00
C GLN A 273 44.22 -7.54 -1.61
N ILE A 274 44.82 -8.71 -1.53
CA ILE A 274 45.22 -9.31 -0.24
C ILE A 274 46.18 -8.45 0.58
N PRO A 275 47.17 -7.74 -0.02
CA PRO A 275 48.05 -6.86 0.76
C PRO A 275 47.29 -5.77 1.52
N GLU A 276 46.19 -5.26 0.96
CA GLU A 276 45.35 -4.23 1.59
C GLU A 276 44.55 -4.72 2.80
N ILE A 277 44.42 -6.06 2.92
CA ILE A 277 43.65 -6.72 4.01
C ILE A 277 44.58 -7.14 5.16
N THR A 278 45.87 -7.25 4.90
CA THR A 278 46.88 -7.77 5.87
C THR A 278 47.66 -6.67 6.59
N ASP A 279 47.56 -5.43 6.16
CA ASP A 279 48.07 -4.23 6.83
C ASP A 279 47.01 -3.65 7.81
#